data_a70f280ed66d0ef03aedc570b18c2037
#
_entry.id   a70f280ed66d0ef03aedc570b18c2037
#
_cell.length_a   1.000
_cell.length_b   1.000
_cell.length_c   1.000
_cell.angle_alpha   90.00
_cell.angle_beta   90.00
_cell.angle_gamma   90.00
#
_symmetry.space_group_name_H-M   'P 1'
#
loop_
_entity.id
_entity.type
_entity.pdbx_description
1 polymer ?
#
loop_
_entity_poly.entity_id
_entity_poly.type
_entity_poly.pdbx_seq_one_letter_code
_entity_poly.pdbx_strand_id
1 'polypeptide(L)'
;EDELLPINFDNIPNAANVDEHLWEFSKTFDPENKYTIPHYWGTLGILYNTRLVDEKVDSWDILFNSKYSGQIIMENSVRDSFVPALKMSGYSINTDNTDELDEAEKILIEQRPMVQAYLLDSARDEMIAENAAIALVYSGEAPYATEYNDDLAYVVPKEGSNVWVDSWAVTKDCKNTENAEKAFEILCEKWKAMGN
;
A
#
# COMPACT_ATOMS: atom_id res chain seq x y z
N GLU A 1 15.24 16.13 -3.78
CA GLU A 1 15.11 17.20 -4.81
C GLU A 1 16.31 17.23 -5.75
N ASP A 2 17.54 17.11 -5.24
CA ASP A 2 18.77 17.17 -6.06
C ASP A 2 18.96 15.96 -7.00
N GLU A 3 18.14 14.94 -6.91
CA GLU A 3 18.22 13.73 -7.73
C GLU A 3 17.15 13.67 -8.84
N LEU A 4 16.24 14.65 -8.88
CA LEU A 4 15.14 14.70 -9.83
C LEU A 4 15.24 15.96 -10.71
N LEU A 5 14.73 15.85 -11.95
CA LEU A 5 14.55 16.98 -12.85
C LEU A 5 13.11 17.53 -12.70
N PRO A 6 12.95 18.86 -12.77
CA PRO A 6 11.62 19.45 -12.88
C PRO A 6 10.92 18.95 -14.15
N ILE A 7 9.63 18.66 -14.01
CA ILE A 7 8.77 18.23 -15.11
C ILE A 7 8.28 19.46 -15.89
N ASN A 8 8.36 19.40 -17.21
CA ASN A 8 7.75 20.41 -18.07
C ASN A 8 6.30 20.03 -18.39
N PHE A 9 5.35 20.55 -17.61
CA PHE A 9 3.93 20.27 -17.77
C PHE A 9 3.33 20.76 -19.08
N ASP A 10 3.97 21.68 -19.82
CA ASP A 10 3.54 22.05 -21.17
C ASP A 10 3.60 20.86 -22.15
N ASN A 11 4.44 19.86 -21.85
CA ASN A 11 4.56 18.63 -22.62
C ASN A 11 3.56 17.54 -22.16
N ILE A 12 2.82 17.79 -21.06
CA ILE A 12 1.96 16.80 -20.42
C ILE A 12 0.57 17.40 -20.11
N PRO A 13 -0.17 17.90 -21.12
CA PRO A 13 -1.49 18.49 -20.88
C PRO A 13 -2.50 17.53 -20.25
N ASN A 14 -2.36 16.21 -20.46
CA ASN A 14 -3.20 15.20 -19.84
C ASN A 14 -2.93 15.00 -18.35
N ALA A 15 -1.89 15.62 -17.75
CA ALA A 15 -1.73 15.66 -16.30
C ALA A 15 -2.96 16.27 -15.58
N ALA A 16 -3.71 17.11 -16.29
CA ALA A 16 -5.00 17.64 -15.81
C ALA A 16 -6.09 16.56 -15.61
N ASN A 17 -5.90 15.33 -16.08
CA ASN A 17 -6.81 14.21 -15.85
C ASN A 17 -6.56 13.50 -14.50
N VAL A 18 -5.42 13.74 -13.87
CA VAL A 18 -5.11 13.16 -12.55
C VAL A 18 -5.98 13.82 -11.49
N ASP A 19 -6.53 13.01 -10.59
CA ASP A 19 -7.43 13.47 -9.53
C ASP A 19 -6.79 14.57 -8.66
N GLU A 20 -7.55 15.63 -8.37
CA GLU A 20 -7.11 16.77 -7.57
C GLU A 20 -6.64 16.35 -6.16
N HIS A 21 -7.29 15.36 -5.56
CA HIS A 21 -6.91 14.86 -4.23
C HIS A 21 -5.52 14.24 -4.22
N LEU A 22 -5.12 13.58 -5.30
CA LEU A 22 -3.75 13.03 -5.42
C LEU A 22 -2.71 14.13 -5.55
N TRP A 23 -3.01 15.21 -6.27
CA TRP A 23 -2.15 16.37 -6.34
C TRP A 23 -1.99 17.07 -4.98
N GLU A 24 -3.07 17.20 -4.21
CA GLU A 24 -3.00 17.74 -2.85
C GLU A 24 -2.17 16.82 -1.93
N PHE A 25 -2.35 15.50 -2.04
CA PHE A 25 -1.57 14.54 -1.27
C PHE A 25 -0.07 14.61 -1.61
N SER A 26 0.28 14.76 -2.90
CA SER A 26 1.67 14.86 -3.38
C SER A 26 2.41 16.05 -2.78
N LYS A 27 1.73 17.13 -2.40
CA LYS A 27 2.35 18.28 -1.76
C LYS A 27 3.04 17.96 -0.44
N THR A 28 2.74 16.82 0.17
CA THR A 28 3.42 16.36 1.39
C THR A 28 4.89 16.04 1.16
N PHE A 29 5.30 15.67 -0.07
CA PHE A 29 6.68 15.35 -0.44
C PHE A 29 7.20 16.15 -1.64
N ASP A 30 6.33 16.73 -2.46
CA ASP A 30 6.62 17.66 -3.57
C ASP A 30 5.71 18.89 -3.45
N PRO A 31 6.05 19.86 -2.56
CA PRO A 31 5.14 20.96 -2.18
C PRO A 31 4.61 21.81 -3.34
N GLU A 32 5.39 21.91 -4.43
CA GLU A 32 5.03 22.66 -5.62
C GLU A 32 4.48 21.79 -6.75
N ASN A 33 4.39 20.45 -6.54
CA ASN A 33 4.09 19.45 -7.57
C ASN A 33 4.95 19.66 -8.83
N LYS A 34 6.26 19.85 -8.61
CA LYS A 34 7.20 20.24 -9.66
C LYS A 34 7.96 19.07 -10.25
N TYR A 35 8.17 18.03 -9.47
CA TYR A 35 9.07 16.92 -9.78
C TYR A 35 8.34 15.60 -10.01
N THR A 36 7.06 15.50 -9.65
CA THR A 36 6.34 14.25 -9.64
C THR A 36 4.94 14.38 -10.24
N ILE A 37 4.46 13.28 -10.84
CA ILE A 37 3.07 13.12 -11.27
C ILE A 37 2.50 11.91 -10.52
N PRO A 38 1.43 12.07 -9.70
CA PRO A 38 0.77 10.97 -9.03
C PRO A 38 0.31 9.91 -10.04
N HIS A 39 0.50 8.63 -9.67
CA HIS A 39 0.22 7.50 -10.56
C HIS A 39 -0.76 6.52 -9.96
N TYR A 40 -0.39 5.86 -8.88
CA TYR A 40 -1.25 4.96 -8.11
C TYR A 40 -1.36 5.41 -6.66
N TRP A 41 -2.42 5.00 -6.04
CA TRP A 41 -2.59 5.16 -4.60
C TRP A 41 -3.26 3.92 -4.02
N GLY A 42 -3.11 3.75 -2.75
CA GLY A 42 -3.74 2.64 -2.07
C GLY A 42 -3.59 2.70 -0.56
N THR A 43 -4.07 1.66 0.07
CA THR A 43 -3.99 1.44 1.51
C THR A 43 -3.46 0.04 1.77
N LEU A 44 -3.03 -0.22 2.99
CA LEU A 44 -2.92 -1.58 3.51
C LEU A 44 -4.26 -2.04 4.05
N GLY A 45 -4.48 -3.35 4.02
CA GLY A 45 -5.65 -3.98 4.60
C GLY A 45 -5.44 -5.48 4.82
N ILE A 46 -6.50 -6.13 5.22
CA ILE A 46 -6.51 -7.56 5.51
C ILE A 46 -7.25 -8.28 4.40
N LEU A 47 -6.57 -9.18 3.70
CA LEU A 47 -7.15 -10.18 2.82
C LEU A 47 -7.32 -11.47 3.63
N TYR A 48 -8.51 -12.05 3.66
CA TYR A 48 -8.78 -13.24 4.45
C TYR A 48 -9.72 -14.21 3.73
N ASN A 49 -9.59 -15.51 4.05
CA ASN A 49 -10.46 -16.54 3.53
C ASN A 49 -11.67 -16.72 4.44
N THR A 50 -12.87 -16.44 3.93
CA THR A 50 -14.13 -16.45 4.67
C THR A 50 -14.57 -17.83 5.14
N ARG A 51 -14.01 -18.92 4.57
CA ARG A 51 -14.25 -20.30 5.05
C ARG A 51 -13.34 -20.71 6.18
N LEU A 52 -12.14 -20.10 6.24
CA LEU A 52 -11.14 -20.43 7.27
C LEU A 52 -11.23 -19.50 8.48
N VAL A 53 -11.75 -18.29 8.27
CA VAL A 53 -11.93 -17.27 9.31
C VAL A 53 -13.42 -17.09 9.56
N ASP A 54 -13.91 -17.61 10.68
CA ASP A 54 -15.32 -17.58 11.08
C ASP A 54 -15.68 -16.35 11.96
N GLU A 55 -14.69 -15.53 12.29
CA GLU A 55 -14.84 -14.32 13.08
C GLU A 55 -15.07 -13.11 12.18
N LYS A 56 -15.66 -12.05 12.74
CA LYS A 56 -15.75 -10.78 12.04
C LYS A 56 -14.36 -10.15 11.92
N VAL A 57 -13.90 -9.91 10.69
CA VAL A 57 -12.65 -9.24 10.41
C VAL A 57 -12.92 -7.75 10.22
N ASP A 58 -12.67 -6.92 11.24
CA ASP A 58 -12.84 -5.47 11.19
C ASP A 58 -11.77 -4.71 12.00
N SER A 59 -10.76 -5.40 12.49
CA SER A 59 -9.68 -4.88 13.32
C SER A 59 -8.36 -5.53 12.96
N TRP A 60 -7.27 -4.81 13.15
CA TRP A 60 -5.92 -5.36 13.00
C TRP A 60 -5.60 -6.49 13.98
N ASP A 61 -6.33 -6.61 15.09
CA ASP A 61 -6.12 -7.64 16.12
C ASP A 61 -6.20 -9.07 15.59
N ILE A 62 -6.92 -9.30 14.50
CA ILE A 62 -7.00 -10.62 13.86
C ILE A 62 -5.64 -11.16 13.41
N LEU A 63 -4.70 -10.27 13.02
CA LEU A 63 -3.34 -10.62 12.63
C LEU A 63 -2.49 -11.10 13.84
N PHE A 64 -2.98 -10.90 15.06
CA PHE A 64 -2.34 -11.27 16.32
C PHE A 64 -3.10 -12.36 17.05
N ASN A 65 -4.12 -12.93 16.43
CA ASN A 65 -4.91 -13.99 17.01
C ASN A 65 -4.22 -15.36 16.86
N SER A 66 -3.82 -15.95 17.98
CA SER A 66 -3.11 -17.24 18.02
C SER A 66 -3.90 -18.41 17.41
N LYS A 67 -5.22 -18.28 17.25
CA LYS A 67 -6.06 -19.26 16.54
C LYS A 67 -5.57 -19.51 15.11
N TYR A 68 -5.01 -18.50 14.46
CA TYR A 68 -4.52 -18.56 13.09
C TYR A 68 -2.99 -18.71 13.01
N SER A 69 -2.35 -19.17 14.08
CA SER A 69 -0.90 -19.40 14.12
C SER A 69 -0.45 -20.32 12.99
N GLY A 70 0.56 -19.87 12.23
CA GLY A 70 1.09 -20.58 11.06
C GLY A 70 0.24 -20.42 9.79
N GLN A 71 -0.78 -19.53 9.81
CA GLN A 71 -1.65 -19.23 8.68
C GLN A 71 -1.78 -17.72 8.42
N ILE A 72 -0.86 -16.92 8.97
CA ILE A 72 -0.82 -15.47 8.82
C ILE A 72 0.36 -15.09 7.94
N ILE A 73 0.11 -14.34 6.89
CA ILE A 73 1.13 -13.73 6.04
C ILE A 73 1.22 -12.25 6.38
N MET A 74 2.44 -11.76 6.62
CA MET A 74 2.75 -10.35 6.82
C MET A 74 3.51 -9.79 5.62
N GLU A 75 3.44 -8.45 5.44
CA GLU A 75 4.24 -7.78 4.43
C GLU A 75 5.74 -7.85 4.74
N ASN A 76 6.56 -8.16 3.72
CA ASN A 76 8.02 -8.11 3.79
C ASN A 76 8.52 -6.66 3.63
N SER A 77 7.92 -5.76 4.37
CA SER A 77 8.25 -4.35 4.48
C SER A 77 8.22 -3.96 5.94
N VAL A 78 9.33 -3.43 6.45
CA VAL A 78 9.41 -3.00 7.86
C VAL A 78 8.35 -1.96 8.16
N ARG A 79 8.23 -0.93 7.31
CA ARG A 79 7.27 0.15 7.52
C ARG A 79 5.83 -0.36 7.55
N ASP A 80 5.46 -1.21 6.60
CA ASP A 80 4.08 -1.68 6.45
C ASP A 80 3.71 -2.71 7.52
N SER A 81 4.65 -3.56 7.94
CA SER A 81 4.44 -4.50 9.05
C SER A 81 4.22 -3.80 10.39
N PHE A 82 4.73 -2.56 10.57
CA PHE A 82 4.48 -1.76 11.77
C PHE A 82 3.08 -1.14 11.82
N VAL A 83 2.41 -0.96 10.66
CA VAL A 83 1.09 -0.31 10.58
C VAL A 83 0.06 -0.96 11.51
N PRO A 84 -0.18 -2.29 11.48
CA PRO A 84 -1.12 -2.94 12.37
C PRO A 84 -0.84 -2.67 13.85
N ALA A 85 0.40 -2.85 14.30
CA ALA A 85 0.78 -2.69 15.69
C ALA A 85 0.62 -1.24 16.17
N LEU A 86 1.08 -0.26 15.39
CA LEU A 86 0.93 1.16 15.70
C LEU A 86 -0.54 1.57 15.76
N LYS A 87 -1.36 1.13 14.79
CA LYS A 87 -2.78 1.49 14.75
C LYS A 87 -3.57 0.89 15.89
N MET A 88 -3.30 -0.36 16.27
CA MET A 88 -3.91 -1.00 17.44
C MET A 88 -3.57 -0.28 18.75
N SER A 89 -2.36 0.23 18.87
CA SER A 89 -1.91 1.02 20.02
C SER A 89 -2.43 2.46 20.01
N GLY A 90 -3.13 2.88 18.94
CA GLY A 90 -3.66 4.24 18.79
C GLY A 90 -2.63 5.27 18.34
N TYR A 91 -1.47 4.82 17.85
CA TYR A 91 -0.37 5.68 17.42
C TYR A 91 -0.47 6.06 15.95
N SER A 92 0.26 7.13 15.60
CA SER A 92 0.46 7.52 14.20
C SER A 92 1.39 6.55 13.50
N ILE A 93 1.07 6.16 12.25
CA ILE A 93 2.01 5.39 11.42
C ILE A 93 3.24 6.20 11.00
N ASN A 94 3.21 7.51 11.20
CA ASN A 94 4.30 8.44 10.92
C ASN A 94 4.94 8.95 12.23
N THR A 95 4.76 8.23 13.34
CA THR A 95 5.41 8.60 14.59
C THR A 95 6.93 8.50 14.47
N ASP A 96 7.63 9.45 15.08
CA ASP A 96 9.08 9.45 15.32
C ASP A 96 9.42 9.25 16.80
N ASN A 97 8.39 9.01 17.63
CA ASN A 97 8.55 8.72 19.05
C ASN A 97 9.08 7.28 19.23
N THR A 98 10.30 7.18 19.76
CA THR A 98 10.97 5.88 19.97
C THR A 98 10.22 4.97 20.94
N ASP A 99 9.56 5.51 21.97
CA ASP A 99 8.81 4.70 22.93
C ASP A 99 7.59 4.03 22.28
N GLU A 100 6.91 4.72 21.34
CA GLU A 100 5.79 4.18 20.56
C GLU A 100 6.27 3.10 19.56
N LEU A 101 7.43 3.33 18.94
CA LEU A 101 8.05 2.34 18.04
C LEU A 101 8.51 1.10 18.82
N ASP A 102 9.10 1.25 20.00
CA ASP A 102 9.53 0.15 20.86
C ASP A 102 8.33 -0.68 21.36
N GLU A 103 7.18 -0.04 21.62
CA GLU A 103 5.95 -0.75 21.97
C GLU A 103 5.41 -1.56 20.79
N ALA A 104 5.35 -0.96 19.61
CA ALA A 104 4.92 -1.66 18.39
C ALA A 104 5.87 -2.82 18.05
N GLU A 105 7.19 -2.66 18.20
CA GLU A 105 8.17 -3.72 18.00
C GLU A 105 7.92 -4.91 18.94
N LYS A 106 7.64 -4.67 20.23
CA LYS A 106 7.32 -5.75 21.18
C LYS A 106 6.10 -6.56 20.73
N ILE A 107 5.04 -5.88 20.28
CA ILE A 107 3.84 -6.53 19.74
C ILE A 107 4.18 -7.41 18.54
N LEU A 108 5.01 -6.92 17.62
CA LEU A 108 5.44 -7.68 16.43
C LEU A 108 6.37 -8.85 16.79
N ILE A 109 7.24 -8.71 17.79
CA ILE A 109 8.07 -9.81 18.30
C ILE A 109 7.19 -10.93 18.88
N GLU A 110 6.14 -10.59 19.63
CA GLU A 110 5.19 -11.55 20.16
C GLU A 110 4.36 -12.23 19.06
N GLN A 111 4.03 -11.51 17.97
CA GLN A 111 3.35 -12.06 16.81
C GLN A 111 4.23 -13.03 15.99
N ARG A 112 5.53 -12.77 15.91
CA ARG A 112 6.44 -13.45 14.98
C ARG A 112 6.33 -14.99 14.97
N PRO A 113 6.15 -15.70 16.10
CA PRO A 113 5.96 -17.16 16.10
C PRO A 113 4.67 -17.63 15.40
N MET A 114 3.69 -16.74 15.22
CA MET A 114 2.41 -17.03 14.56
C MET A 114 2.45 -16.81 13.06
N VAL A 115 3.43 -16.03 12.58
CA VAL A 115 3.55 -15.67 11.16
C VAL A 115 4.10 -16.84 10.37
N GLN A 116 3.37 -17.23 9.31
CA GLN A 116 3.78 -18.26 8.36
C GLN A 116 4.94 -17.76 7.49
N ALA A 117 4.81 -16.56 6.92
CA ALA A 117 5.78 -15.98 6.01
C ALA A 117 5.66 -14.44 5.99
N TYR A 118 6.76 -13.80 5.60
CA TYR A 118 6.79 -12.39 5.21
C TYR A 118 6.97 -12.34 3.70
N LEU A 119 5.94 -11.86 2.98
CA LEU A 119 5.89 -11.83 1.51
C LEU A 119 5.52 -10.42 1.03
N LEU A 120 5.74 -10.16 -0.25
CA LEU A 120 5.21 -9.01 -0.98
C LEU A 120 4.09 -9.50 -1.91
N ASP A 121 4.14 -9.19 -3.20
CA ASP A 121 3.12 -9.53 -4.20
C ASP A 121 2.71 -11.02 -4.21
N SER A 122 3.63 -11.93 -3.84
CA SER A 122 3.33 -13.36 -3.74
C SER A 122 2.35 -13.72 -2.61
N ALA A 123 2.11 -12.83 -1.64
CA ALA A 123 1.09 -13.04 -0.60
C ALA A 123 -0.29 -13.28 -1.20
N ARG A 124 -0.64 -12.54 -2.26
CA ARG A 124 -1.87 -12.71 -3.02
C ARG A 124 -2.01 -14.12 -3.58
N ASP A 125 -0.96 -14.64 -4.19
CA ASP A 125 -0.99 -15.97 -4.84
C ASP A 125 -1.14 -17.09 -3.81
N GLU A 126 -0.51 -16.94 -2.63
CA GLU A 126 -0.67 -17.86 -1.49
C GLU A 126 -2.12 -17.85 -0.96
N MET A 127 -2.75 -16.67 -0.90
CA MET A 127 -4.16 -16.56 -0.49
C MET A 127 -5.11 -17.18 -1.52
N ILE A 128 -4.88 -16.96 -2.83
CA ILE A 128 -5.66 -17.59 -3.91
C ILE A 128 -5.56 -19.11 -3.82
N ALA A 129 -4.37 -19.65 -3.54
CA ALA A 129 -4.11 -21.07 -3.38
C ALA A 129 -4.59 -21.67 -2.05
N GLU A 130 -5.19 -20.88 -1.16
CA GLU A 130 -5.66 -21.27 0.18
C GLU A 130 -4.53 -21.79 1.11
N ASN A 131 -3.31 -21.36 0.89
CA ASN A 131 -2.15 -21.75 1.71
C ASN A 131 -2.06 -20.97 3.03
N ALA A 132 -2.85 -19.90 3.18
CA ALA A 132 -2.96 -19.10 4.40
C ALA A 132 -4.42 -18.68 4.63
N ALA A 133 -4.75 -18.35 5.88
CA ALA A 133 -6.08 -17.89 6.24
C ALA A 133 -6.21 -16.36 6.16
N ILE A 134 -5.13 -15.64 6.48
CA ILE A 134 -5.13 -14.18 6.62
C ILE A 134 -3.81 -13.63 6.07
N ALA A 135 -3.88 -12.52 5.34
CA ALA A 135 -2.71 -11.81 4.86
C ALA A 135 -2.87 -10.28 5.03
N LEU A 136 -1.78 -9.62 5.43
CA LEU A 136 -1.60 -8.19 5.28
C LEU A 136 -1.19 -7.92 3.83
N VAL A 137 -1.97 -7.14 3.09
CA VAL A 137 -1.72 -6.86 1.67
C VAL A 137 -2.09 -5.43 1.31
N TYR A 138 -1.57 -4.96 0.17
CA TYR A 138 -2.01 -3.71 -0.43
C TYR A 138 -3.40 -3.85 -1.06
N SER A 139 -4.17 -2.75 -1.03
CA SER A 139 -5.55 -2.71 -1.55
C SER A 139 -5.66 -3.12 -3.02
N GLY A 140 -4.62 -2.90 -3.83
CA GLY A 140 -4.58 -3.30 -5.23
C GLY A 140 -4.56 -4.82 -5.46
N GLU A 141 -4.08 -5.61 -4.47
CA GLU A 141 -4.04 -7.06 -4.56
C GLU A 141 -5.41 -7.72 -4.38
N ALA A 142 -6.29 -7.06 -3.62
CA ALA A 142 -7.58 -7.63 -3.25
C ALA A 142 -8.54 -7.87 -4.43
N PRO A 143 -8.76 -6.92 -5.36
CA PRO A 143 -9.63 -7.16 -6.52
C PRO A 143 -9.14 -8.34 -7.36
N TYR A 144 -7.82 -8.43 -7.57
CA TYR A 144 -7.24 -9.55 -8.31
C TYR A 144 -7.49 -10.87 -7.57
N ALA A 145 -7.19 -10.92 -6.27
CA ALA A 145 -7.35 -12.14 -5.49
C ALA A 145 -8.81 -12.64 -5.47
N THR A 146 -9.76 -11.73 -5.29
CA THR A 146 -11.20 -12.06 -5.25
C THR A 146 -11.76 -12.46 -6.61
N GLU A 147 -11.14 -12.05 -7.73
CA GLU A 147 -11.51 -12.54 -9.05
C GLU A 147 -11.18 -14.03 -9.25
N TYR A 148 -10.11 -14.53 -8.59
CA TYR A 148 -9.65 -15.91 -8.72
C TYR A 148 -10.12 -16.83 -7.60
N ASN A 149 -10.60 -16.30 -6.48
CA ASN A 149 -11.12 -17.08 -5.37
C ASN A 149 -12.25 -16.32 -4.65
N ASP A 150 -13.49 -16.76 -4.87
CA ASP A 150 -14.73 -16.17 -4.34
C ASP A 150 -14.81 -16.25 -2.79
N ASP A 151 -14.02 -17.09 -2.15
CA ASP A 151 -13.96 -17.20 -0.69
C ASP A 151 -13.07 -16.16 -0.03
N LEU A 152 -12.37 -15.34 -0.81
CA LEU A 152 -11.56 -14.25 -0.30
C LEU A 152 -12.38 -12.98 -0.11
N ALA A 153 -12.08 -12.26 0.97
CA ALA A 153 -12.64 -10.94 1.25
C ALA A 153 -11.54 -10.00 1.76
N TYR A 154 -11.72 -8.70 1.50
CA TYR A 154 -10.78 -7.68 1.91
C TYR A 154 -11.45 -6.64 2.80
N VAL A 155 -10.72 -6.15 3.78
CA VAL A 155 -11.18 -5.09 4.68
C VAL A 155 -10.05 -4.14 5.06
N VAL A 156 -10.37 -2.86 5.14
CA VAL A 156 -9.54 -1.88 5.85
C VAL A 156 -10.06 -1.80 7.28
N PRO A 157 -9.25 -2.12 8.29
CA PRO A 157 -9.68 -2.15 9.69
C PRO A 157 -10.14 -0.80 10.23
N LYS A 158 -10.99 -0.85 11.23
CA LYS A 158 -11.64 0.33 11.86
C LYS A 158 -10.66 1.30 12.54
N GLU A 159 -9.49 0.83 12.94
CA GLU A 159 -8.43 1.66 13.50
C GLU A 159 -7.78 2.55 12.44
N GLY A 160 -8.16 2.35 11.18
CA GLY A 160 -7.58 3.03 10.02
C GLY A 160 -6.30 2.36 9.51
N SER A 161 -5.81 2.87 8.40
CA SER A 161 -4.63 2.36 7.71
C SER A 161 -3.75 3.52 7.23
N ASN A 162 -2.72 3.21 6.45
CA ASN A 162 -1.97 4.19 5.68
C ASN A 162 -2.74 4.59 4.42
N VAL A 163 -2.34 5.69 3.84
CA VAL A 163 -2.54 5.99 2.42
C VAL A 163 -1.16 6.24 1.82
N TRP A 164 -0.88 5.60 0.71
CA TRP A 164 0.35 5.81 -0.04
C TRP A 164 0.02 6.27 -1.46
N VAL A 165 0.93 6.99 -2.07
CA VAL A 165 0.85 7.44 -3.46
C VAL A 165 2.17 7.16 -4.15
N ASP A 166 2.12 6.42 -5.25
CA ASP A 166 3.23 6.29 -6.16
C ASP A 166 3.20 7.41 -7.19
N SER A 167 4.36 7.88 -7.58
CA SER A 167 4.48 8.97 -8.53
C SER A 167 5.57 8.70 -9.54
N TRP A 168 5.33 9.14 -10.78
CA TRP A 168 6.39 9.20 -11.79
C TRP A 168 7.27 10.41 -11.58
N ALA A 169 8.54 10.23 -11.79
CA ALA A 169 9.55 11.29 -11.72
C ALA A 169 10.63 11.08 -12.79
N VAL A 170 11.31 12.15 -13.17
CA VAL A 170 12.46 12.09 -14.07
C VAL A 170 13.73 12.25 -13.25
N THR A 171 14.61 11.24 -13.32
CA THR A 171 15.90 11.30 -12.61
C THR A 171 16.85 12.31 -13.25
N LYS A 172 17.69 12.92 -12.43
CA LYS A 172 18.70 13.93 -12.80
C LYS A 172 19.59 13.53 -13.99
N ASP A 173 19.93 12.25 -14.06
CA ASP A 173 20.82 11.72 -15.12
C ASP A 173 20.06 11.25 -16.36
N CYS A 174 18.75 11.50 -16.46
CA CYS A 174 17.96 11.14 -17.62
C CYS A 174 18.52 11.79 -18.88
N LYS A 175 18.84 10.97 -19.90
CA LYS A 175 19.41 11.42 -21.17
C LYS A 175 18.35 11.81 -22.20
N ASN A 176 17.06 11.54 -21.90
CA ASN A 176 15.96 11.77 -22.84
C ASN A 176 14.69 12.19 -22.10
N THR A 177 14.72 13.38 -21.53
CA THR A 177 13.61 13.96 -20.76
C THR A 177 12.35 14.13 -21.60
N GLU A 178 12.50 14.52 -22.88
CA GLU A 178 11.36 14.68 -23.79
C GLU A 178 10.58 13.38 -23.98
N ASN A 179 11.28 12.25 -24.12
CA ASN A 179 10.57 10.95 -24.24
C ASN A 179 9.98 10.48 -22.92
N ALA A 180 10.60 10.82 -21.77
CA ALA A 180 10.01 10.54 -20.47
C ALA A 180 8.69 11.31 -20.29
N GLU A 181 8.67 12.60 -20.62
CA GLU A 181 7.47 13.43 -20.55
C GLU A 181 6.38 12.97 -21.54
N LYS A 182 6.75 12.56 -22.76
CA LYS A 182 5.81 11.93 -23.70
C LYS A 182 5.22 10.64 -23.18
N ALA A 183 5.99 9.83 -22.47
CA ALA A 183 5.47 8.62 -21.83
C ALA A 183 4.46 8.98 -20.73
N PHE A 184 4.74 9.97 -19.89
CA PHE A 184 3.82 10.47 -18.88
C PHE A 184 2.52 11.02 -19.50
N GLU A 185 2.61 11.75 -20.61
CA GLU A 185 1.43 12.24 -21.34
C GLU A 185 0.51 11.09 -21.77
N ILE A 186 1.08 10.04 -22.38
CA ILE A 186 0.31 8.84 -22.81
C ILE A 186 -0.33 8.13 -21.63
N LEU A 187 0.39 8.04 -20.50
CA LEU A 187 -0.11 7.39 -19.30
C LEU A 187 -1.25 8.19 -18.65
N CYS A 188 -1.12 9.51 -18.58
CA CYS A 188 -2.18 10.39 -18.09
C CYS A 188 -3.42 10.40 -18.98
N GLU A 189 -3.27 10.25 -20.32
CA GLU A 189 -4.38 10.07 -21.24
C GLU A 189 -5.15 8.78 -20.95
N LYS A 190 -4.42 7.68 -20.75
CA LYS A 190 -5.02 6.36 -20.47
C LYS A 190 -5.70 6.29 -19.12
N TRP A 191 -5.23 7.03 -18.13
CA TRP A 191 -5.83 7.10 -16.80
C TRP A 191 -7.31 7.49 -16.86
N LYS A 192 -7.63 8.54 -17.61
CA LYS A 192 -9.02 8.96 -17.83
C LYS A 192 -9.88 7.86 -18.46
N ALA A 193 -9.30 7.05 -19.37
CA ALA A 193 -10.01 5.97 -20.06
C ALA A 193 -10.30 4.78 -19.14
N MET A 194 -9.58 4.62 -18.02
CA MET A 194 -9.78 3.56 -17.04
C MET A 194 -10.81 3.91 -15.95
N GLY A 195 -11.38 5.12 -15.97
CA GLY A 195 -12.46 5.51 -15.05
C GLY A 195 -11.99 5.94 -13.65
N ASN A 196 -10.75 6.32 -13.53
CA ASN A 196 -10.18 6.91 -12.31
C ASN A 196 -10.27 8.42 -12.33
#